data_b7d2ea9901bef2978bf7c3f94543261e
#
_entry.id   b7d2ea9901bef2978bf7c3f94543261e
#
_cell.length_a   1.000
_cell.length_b   1.000
_cell.length_c   1.000
_cell.angle_alpha   90.00
_cell.angle_beta   90.00
_cell.angle_gamma   90.00
#
_symmetry.space_group_name_H-M   'P 1'
#
loop_
_entity.id
_entity.type
_entity.pdbx_description
1 polymer ?
#
loop_
_entity_poly.entity_id
_entity_poly.type
_entity_poly.pdbx_seq_one_letter_code
_entity_poly.pdbx_strand_id
1 'polypeptide(L)'
;MKKAQLLSEILGDFLLPLLGFLFWGWDLYFILLFIIFDLSVRLVFAFFRPESRQLQLLLRPVLFYLTFLIISHFYIVLSEPTWRFASAFSAFFWYEDFFIPQGLILIPLLIYTERSRQRMEQMLYGSYNAVLHLKKLGARLLASSIIFMLMSICLALFAWSETAEIIFFLSAWLLLIISENKAAFLKN
;
A
#
# COMPACT_ATOMS: atom_id res chain seq x y z
N MET A 1 5.94 -7.20 -22.38
CA MET A 1 4.65 -6.85 -21.79
C MET A 1 4.67 -6.98 -20.26
N LYS A 2 5.00 -8.13 -19.67
CA LYS A 2 5.03 -8.35 -18.20
C LYS A 2 6.04 -7.47 -17.47
N LYS A 3 7.18 -7.13 -18.09
CA LYS A 3 8.17 -6.21 -17.54
C LYS A 3 7.63 -4.79 -17.38
N ALA A 4 6.81 -4.31 -18.32
CA ALA A 4 6.20 -2.99 -18.25
C ALA A 4 5.17 -2.89 -17.12
N GLN A 5 4.41 -3.97 -16.86
CA GLN A 5 3.47 -4.03 -15.74
C GLN A 5 4.19 -3.98 -14.39
N LEU A 6 5.24 -4.80 -14.21
CA LEU A 6 6.07 -4.75 -13.01
C LEU A 6 6.68 -3.37 -12.80
N LEU A 7 7.21 -2.76 -13.87
CA LEU A 7 7.78 -1.42 -13.79
C LEU A 7 6.72 -0.39 -13.34
N SER A 8 5.51 -0.48 -13.88
CA SER A 8 4.40 0.39 -13.47
C SER A 8 4.00 0.19 -12.00
N GLU A 9 3.99 -1.05 -11.51
CA GLU A 9 3.69 -1.33 -10.10
C GLU A 9 4.83 -0.83 -9.19
N ILE A 10 6.09 -1.03 -9.56
CA ILE A 10 7.24 -0.49 -8.80
C ILE A 10 7.20 1.05 -8.79
N LEU A 11 6.93 1.68 -9.93
CA LEU A 11 6.85 3.13 -10.02
C LEU A 11 5.70 3.70 -9.18
N GLY A 12 4.52 3.08 -9.22
CA GLY A 12 3.36 3.57 -8.49
C GLY A 12 3.40 3.26 -6.99
N ASP A 13 3.70 2.00 -6.64
CA ASP A 13 3.51 1.50 -5.28
C ASP A 13 4.76 1.66 -4.40
N PHE A 14 5.94 1.77 -4.99
CA PHE A 14 7.21 1.85 -4.26
C PHE A 14 7.95 3.18 -4.44
N LEU A 15 8.04 3.67 -5.68
CA LEU A 15 8.87 4.85 -5.95
C LEU A 15 8.30 6.10 -5.25
N LEU A 16 6.99 6.26 -5.19
CA LEU A 16 6.38 7.43 -4.57
C LEU A 16 6.64 7.48 -3.05
N PRO A 17 6.40 6.40 -2.25
CA PRO A 17 6.82 6.36 -0.86
C PRO A 17 8.32 6.58 -0.65
N LEU A 18 9.16 6.01 -1.52
CA LEU A 18 10.60 6.21 -1.45
C LEU A 18 10.99 7.68 -1.70
N LEU A 19 10.41 8.34 -2.70
CA LEU A 19 10.63 9.76 -2.94
C LEU A 19 10.10 10.62 -1.79
N GLY A 20 8.95 10.24 -1.23
CA GLY A 20 8.39 10.87 -0.03
C GLY A 20 9.36 10.87 1.14
N PHE A 21 9.97 9.71 1.41
CA PHE A 21 11.00 9.58 2.43
C PHE A 21 12.26 10.39 2.13
N LEU A 22 12.80 10.29 0.90
CA LEU A 22 14.10 10.91 0.55
C LEU A 22 14.03 12.42 0.39
N PHE A 23 12.95 12.97 -0.15
CA PHE A 23 12.87 14.37 -0.57
C PHE A 23 11.88 15.21 0.21
N TRP A 24 10.83 14.58 0.78
CA TRP A 24 9.76 15.30 1.48
C TRP A 24 9.73 15.02 2.98
N GLY A 25 10.71 14.26 3.49
CA GLY A 25 10.82 13.97 4.92
C GLY A 25 9.61 13.19 5.46
N TRP A 26 8.99 12.33 4.62
CA TRP A 26 7.91 11.49 5.09
C TRP A 26 8.39 10.53 6.16
N ASP A 27 7.74 10.57 7.30
CA ASP A 27 7.89 9.58 8.36
C ASP A 27 7.20 8.24 7.99
N LEU A 28 7.36 7.24 8.82
CA LEU A 28 6.76 5.93 8.60
C LEU A 28 5.23 6.01 8.57
N TYR A 29 4.62 6.91 9.35
CA TYR A 29 3.19 7.08 9.37
C TYR A 29 2.63 7.64 8.05
N PHE A 30 3.30 8.62 7.47
CA PHE A 30 2.92 9.18 6.16
C PHE A 30 3.01 8.13 5.05
N ILE A 31 4.10 7.34 5.03
CA ILE A 31 4.26 6.22 4.09
C ILE A 31 3.13 5.21 4.27
N LEU A 32 2.81 4.87 5.52
CA LEU A 32 1.73 3.96 5.85
C LEU A 32 0.37 4.49 5.39
N LEU A 33 0.06 5.76 5.66
CA LEU A 33 -1.18 6.39 5.19
C LEU A 33 -1.30 6.35 3.67
N PHE A 34 -0.22 6.66 2.95
CA PHE A 34 -0.20 6.55 1.50
C PHE A 34 -0.58 5.15 1.04
N ILE A 35 0.02 4.12 1.63
CA ILE A 35 -0.26 2.71 1.29
C ILE A 35 -1.70 2.34 1.66
N ILE A 36 -2.20 2.78 2.81
CA ILE A 36 -3.59 2.57 3.22
C ILE A 36 -4.55 3.18 2.20
N PHE A 37 -4.29 4.40 1.73
CA PHE A 37 -5.13 5.04 0.71
C PHE A 37 -5.05 4.32 -0.64
N ASP A 38 -3.86 3.89 -1.09
CA ASP A 38 -3.71 3.12 -2.32
C ASP A 38 -4.50 1.81 -2.26
N LEU A 39 -4.35 1.06 -1.18
CA LEU A 39 -5.09 -0.19 -0.98
C LEU A 39 -6.60 0.04 -0.86
N SER A 40 -7.03 1.14 -0.22
CA SER A 40 -8.44 1.54 -0.15
C SER A 40 -9.03 1.82 -1.53
N VAL A 41 -8.32 2.58 -2.35
CA VAL A 41 -8.75 2.89 -3.73
C VAL A 41 -8.91 1.59 -4.53
N ARG A 42 -7.95 0.68 -4.45
CA ARG A 42 -8.03 -0.63 -5.12
C ARG A 42 -9.24 -1.45 -4.65
N LEU A 43 -9.49 -1.48 -3.34
CA LEU A 43 -10.62 -2.21 -2.76
C LEU A 43 -11.95 -1.60 -3.22
N VAL A 44 -12.07 -0.26 -3.21
CA VAL A 44 -13.26 0.46 -3.69
C VAL A 44 -13.51 0.17 -5.17
N PHE A 45 -12.49 0.25 -6.02
CA PHE A 45 -12.62 -0.06 -7.44
C PHE A 45 -13.02 -1.53 -7.68
N ALA A 46 -12.48 -2.46 -6.88
CA ALA A 46 -12.88 -3.86 -6.94
C ALA A 46 -14.34 -4.05 -6.52
N PHE A 47 -14.80 -3.34 -5.48
CA PHE A 47 -16.18 -3.42 -4.98
C PHE A 47 -17.23 -3.00 -6.03
N PHE A 48 -16.96 -1.96 -6.80
CA PHE A 48 -17.88 -1.45 -7.82
C PHE A 48 -17.93 -2.30 -9.10
N ARG A 49 -17.15 -3.38 -9.20
CA ARG A 49 -17.16 -4.27 -10.36
C ARG A 49 -18.28 -5.30 -10.28
N PRO A 50 -19.06 -5.51 -11.36
CA PRO A 50 -20.15 -6.47 -11.35
C PRO A 50 -19.69 -7.92 -11.11
N GLU A 51 -18.48 -8.28 -11.59
CA GLU A 51 -17.92 -9.63 -11.43
C GLU A 51 -17.53 -9.93 -9.97
N SER A 52 -17.31 -8.93 -9.15
CA SER A 52 -16.92 -9.06 -7.74
C SER A 52 -18.11 -9.07 -6.77
N ARG A 53 -19.35 -8.98 -7.26
CA ARG A 53 -20.56 -8.95 -6.43
C ARG A 53 -20.80 -10.22 -5.61
N GLN A 54 -20.03 -11.28 -5.81
CA GLN A 54 -20.03 -12.42 -4.89
C GLN A 54 -19.43 -11.98 -3.56
N LEU A 55 -20.28 -11.79 -2.55
CA LEU A 55 -19.91 -11.32 -1.21
C LEU A 55 -18.72 -12.08 -0.61
N GLN A 56 -18.63 -13.40 -0.88
CA GLN A 56 -17.54 -14.24 -0.40
C GLN A 56 -16.16 -13.86 -0.97
N LEU A 57 -16.11 -13.31 -2.21
CA LEU A 57 -14.87 -12.88 -2.83
C LEU A 57 -14.36 -11.57 -2.23
N LEU A 58 -15.25 -10.70 -1.77
CA LEU A 58 -14.92 -9.41 -1.16
C LEU A 58 -14.61 -9.54 0.34
N LEU A 59 -15.26 -10.49 1.02
CA LEU A 59 -15.14 -10.62 2.47
C LEU A 59 -13.69 -10.83 2.92
N ARG A 60 -12.94 -11.70 2.24
CA ARG A 60 -11.55 -11.99 2.58
C ARG A 60 -10.63 -10.76 2.45
N PRO A 61 -10.58 -10.05 1.31
CA PRO A 61 -9.78 -8.82 1.20
C PRO A 61 -10.18 -7.76 2.21
N VAL A 62 -11.47 -7.60 2.51
CA VAL A 62 -11.95 -6.65 3.52
C VAL A 62 -11.47 -7.03 4.91
N LEU A 63 -11.59 -8.30 5.31
CA LEU A 63 -11.08 -8.77 6.60
C LEU A 63 -9.58 -8.58 6.71
N PHE A 64 -8.81 -8.91 5.68
CA PHE A 64 -7.36 -8.70 5.68
C PHE A 64 -7.00 -7.21 5.71
N TYR A 65 -7.79 -6.35 5.05
CA TYR A 65 -7.61 -4.90 5.13
C TYR A 65 -7.85 -4.37 6.55
N LEU A 66 -8.91 -4.80 7.21
CA LEU A 66 -9.18 -4.43 8.61
C LEU A 66 -8.08 -4.94 9.55
N THR A 67 -7.62 -6.17 9.35
CA THR A 67 -6.49 -6.73 10.12
C THR A 67 -5.23 -5.90 9.90
N PHE A 68 -4.92 -5.53 8.66
CA PHE A 68 -3.79 -4.68 8.32
C PHE A 68 -3.89 -3.32 9.02
N LEU A 69 -5.06 -2.66 9.00
CA LEU A 69 -5.29 -1.38 9.68
C LEU A 69 -5.05 -1.49 11.19
N ILE A 70 -5.57 -2.54 11.83
CA ILE A 70 -5.41 -2.74 13.27
C ILE A 70 -3.94 -2.96 13.62
N ILE A 71 -3.26 -3.86 12.93
CA ILE A 71 -1.85 -4.20 13.20
C ILE A 71 -0.94 -3.00 12.93
N SER A 72 -1.12 -2.30 11.82
CA SER A 72 -0.31 -1.13 11.48
C SER A 72 -0.52 0.02 12.46
N HIS A 73 -1.76 0.25 12.89
CA HIS A 73 -2.07 1.25 13.91
C HIS A 73 -1.44 0.88 15.27
N PHE A 74 -1.54 -0.38 15.67
CA PHE A 74 -0.90 -0.87 16.90
C PHE A 74 0.63 -0.70 16.85
N TYR A 75 1.24 -0.98 15.70
CA TYR A 75 2.67 -0.77 15.48
C TYR A 75 3.06 0.71 15.71
N ILE A 76 2.34 1.66 15.10
CA ILE A 76 2.62 3.09 15.24
C ILE A 76 2.51 3.53 16.71
N VAL A 77 1.50 3.10 17.42
CA VAL A 77 1.34 3.42 18.86
C VAL A 77 2.48 2.85 19.71
N LEU A 78 3.03 1.70 19.34
CA LEU A 78 4.21 1.13 20.00
C LEU A 78 5.51 1.88 19.67
N SER A 79 5.67 2.26 18.40
CA SER A 79 6.85 2.96 17.91
C SER A 79 6.93 4.39 18.46
N GLU A 80 5.78 5.07 18.54
CA GLU A 80 5.69 6.46 18.98
C GLU A 80 4.57 6.66 20.02
N PRO A 81 4.85 6.44 21.31
CA PRO A 81 3.84 6.54 22.38
C PRO A 81 3.18 7.92 22.53
N THR A 82 3.84 8.98 22.06
CA THR A 82 3.32 10.37 22.06
C THR A 82 2.45 10.69 20.85
N TRP A 83 2.35 9.76 19.91
CA TRP A 83 1.65 9.93 18.65
C TRP A 83 0.15 10.21 18.84
N ARG A 84 -0.35 11.20 18.10
CA ARG A 84 -1.76 11.58 18.12
C ARG A 84 -2.36 11.43 16.73
N PHE A 85 -3.31 10.51 16.60
CA PHE A 85 -3.96 10.22 15.31
C PHE A 85 -4.49 11.48 14.63
N ALA A 86 -5.22 12.33 15.34
CA ALA A 86 -5.87 13.50 14.75
C ALA A 86 -4.87 14.49 14.14
N SER A 87 -3.77 14.78 14.83
CA SER A 87 -2.74 15.71 14.33
C SER A 87 -1.96 15.12 13.16
N ALA A 88 -1.53 13.87 13.28
CA ALA A 88 -0.79 13.19 12.21
C ALA A 88 -1.64 12.99 10.96
N PHE A 89 -2.93 12.60 11.12
CA PHE A 89 -3.86 12.47 10.00
C PHE A 89 -4.16 13.82 9.33
N SER A 90 -4.35 14.90 10.11
CA SER A 90 -4.55 16.23 9.54
C SER A 90 -3.30 16.73 8.80
N ALA A 91 -2.10 16.48 9.34
CA ALA A 91 -0.85 16.84 8.70
C ALA A 91 -0.65 16.14 7.34
N PHE A 92 -1.11 14.88 7.20
CA PHE A 92 -1.09 14.20 5.90
C PHE A 92 -1.94 14.92 4.84
N PHE A 93 -3.10 15.45 5.22
CA PHE A 93 -3.94 16.18 4.28
C PHE A 93 -3.52 17.62 4.07
N TRP A 94 -2.95 18.25 5.08
CA TRP A 94 -2.57 19.64 5.08
C TRP A 94 -1.17 19.81 5.70
N TYR A 95 -0.17 19.87 4.85
CA TYR A 95 1.18 20.12 5.29
C TYR A 95 1.41 21.62 5.36
N GLU A 96 1.55 22.16 6.58
CA GLU A 96 1.59 23.61 6.84
C GLU A 96 2.75 24.32 6.15
N ASP A 97 3.92 23.66 6.06
CA ASP A 97 5.15 24.25 5.50
C ASP A 97 5.08 24.49 3.98
N PHE A 98 4.22 23.78 3.25
CA PHE A 98 4.15 23.87 1.80
C PHE A 98 2.87 24.50 1.25
N PHE A 99 1.88 24.81 2.08
CA PHE A 99 0.54 25.24 1.65
C PHE A 99 -0.11 24.32 0.60
N ILE A 100 0.39 23.10 0.46
CA ILE A 100 -0.12 22.15 -0.53
C ILE A 100 -0.89 21.06 0.23
N PRO A 101 -2.16 20.84 -0.08
CA PRO A 101 -2.93 19.74 0.50
C PRO A 101 -2.47 18.41 -0.13
N GLN A 102 -1.37 17.86 0.34
CA GLN A 102 -0.73 16.66 -0.25
C GLN A 102 -1.71 15.50 -0.37
N GLY A 103 -2.46 15.18 0.68
CA GLY A 103 -3.45 14.12 0.63
C GLY A 103 -4.56 14.36 -0.40
N LEU A 104 -4.98 15.61 -0.59
CA LEU A 104 -5.98 15.95 -1.61
C LEU A 104 -5.44 15.76 -3.03
N ILE A 105 -4.15 15.97 -3.26
CA ILE A 105 -3.51 15.70 -4.56
C ILE A 105 -3.26 14.20 -4.76
N LEU A 106 -2.87 13.49 -3.70
CA LEU A 106 -2.57 12.06 -3.76
C LEU A 106 -3.81 11.22 -4.10
N ILE A 107 -4.99 11.56 -3.56
CA ILE A 107 -6.22 10.80 -3.84
C ILE A 107 -6.56 10.76 -5.34
N PRO A 108 -6.67 11.88 -6.08
CA PRO A 108 -6.87 11.85 -7.53
C PRO A 108 -5.76 11.09 -8.27
N LEU A 109 -4.50 11.22 -7.83
CA LEU A 109 -3.37 10.51 -8.41
C LEU A 109 -3.53 8.99 -8.24
N LEU A 110 -3.90 8.51 -7.06
CA LEU A 110 -4.16 7.09 -6.79
C LEU A 110 -5.34 6.55 -7.62
N ILE A 111 -6.40 7.33 -7.76
CA ILE A 111 -7.54 6.99 -8.62
C ILE A 111 -7.09 6.88 -10.08
N TYR A 112 -6.27 7.82 -10.55
CA TYR A 112 -5.75 7.82 -11.92
C TYR A 112 -4.84 6.61 -12.16
N THR A 113 -3.92 6.32 -11.24
CA THR A 113 -3.01 5.16 -11.36
C THR A 113 -3.77 3.84 -11.39
N GLU A 114 -4.80 3.67 -10.55
CA GLU A 114 -5.64 2.48 -10.55
C GLU A 114 -6.42 2.33 -11.87
N ARG A 115 -7.04 3.41 -12.36
CA ARG A 115 -7.70 3.39 -13.67
C ARG A 115 -6.74 3.07 -14.80
N SER A 116 -5.55 3.63 -14.78
CA SER A 116 -4.50 3.39 -15.78
C SER A 116 -4.07 1.92 -15.79
N ARG A 117 -3.88 1.33 -14.60
CA ARG A 117 -3.56 -0.10 -14.43
C ARG A 117 -4.67 -0.98 -14.99
N GLN A 118 -5.93 -0.71 -14.67
CA GLN A 118 -7.06 -1.48 -15.18
C GLN A 118 -7.17 -1.42 -16.71
N ARG A 119 -6.96 -0.23 -17.31
CA ARG A 119 -6.92 -0.08 -18.78
C ARG A 119 -5.78 -0.88 -19.39
N MET A 120 -4.60 -0.84 -18.77
CA MET A 120 -3.44 -1.59 -19.25
C MET A 120 -3.69 -3.10 -19.18
N GLU A 121 -4.27 -3.61 -18.10
CA GLU A 121 -4.65 -5.02 -17.98
C GLU A 121 -5.68 -5.42 -19.05
N GLN A 122 -6.68 -4.59 -19.32
CA GLN A 122 -7.65 -4.82 -20.39
C GLN A 122 -6.98 -4.88 -21.77
N MET A 123 -6.06 -3.97 -22.07
CA MET A 123 -5.31 -3.96 -23.34
C MET A 123 -4.40 -5.19 -23.48
N LEU A 124 -3.80 -5.65 -22.38
CA LEU A 124 -2.84 -6.76 -22.40
C LEU A 124 -3.49 -8.14 -22.46
N TYR A 125 -4.64 -8.30 -21.80
CA TYR A 125 -5.27 -9.61 -21.58
C TYR A 125 -6.66 -9.71 -22.20
N GLY A 126 -7.15 -8.66 -22.87
CA GLY A 126 -8.50 -8.61 -23.45
C GLY A 126 -9.64 -8.51 -22.44
N SER A 127 -9.36 -8.82 -21.15
CA SER A 127 -10.32 -8.71 -20.07
C SER A 127 -9.62 -8.46 -18.74
N TYR A 128 -10.25 -7.69 -17.87
CA TYR A 128 -9.82 -7.52 -16.48
C TYR A 128 -10.35 -8.67 -15.63
N ASN A 129 -9.49 -9.41 -14.96
CA ASN A 129 -9.89 -10.49 -14.08
C ASN A 129 -10.01 -10.00 -12.63
N ALA A 130 -11.21 -9.55 -12.25
CA ALA A 130 -11.49 -9.03 -10.92
C ALA A 130 -11.21 -10.05 -9.80
N VAL A 131 -11.47 -11.33 -10.04
CA VAL A 131 -11.22 -12.40 -9.04
C VAL A 131 -9.73 -12.56 -8.77
N LEU A 132 -8.91 -12.56 -9.81
CA LEU A 132 -7.45 -12.64 -9.68
C LEU A 132 -6.90 -11.42 -8.97
N HIS A 133 -7.41 -10.23 -9.31
CA HIS A 133 -7.02 -8.97 -8.67
C HIS A 133 -7.34 -8.97 -7.17
N LEU A 134 -8.55 -9.39 -6.78
CA LEU A 134 -8.95 -9.52 -5.37
C LEU A 134 -8.12 -10.54 -4.60
N LYS A 135 -7.75 -11.67 -5.22
CA LYS A 135 -6.84 -12.65 -4.61
C LYS A 135 -5.46 -12.06 -4.38
N LYS A 136 -4.90 -11.35 -5.36
CA LYS A 136 -3.60 -10.66 -5.22
C LYS A 136 -3.67 -9.59 -4.13
N LEU A 137 -4.72 -8.76 -4.12
CA LEU A 137 -4.93 -7.74 -3.11
C LEU A 137 -5.00 -8.35 -1.71
N GLY A 138 -5.77 -9.43 -1.53
CA GLY A 138 -5.85 -10.14 -0.26
C GLY A 138 -4.52 -10.74 0.19
N ALA A 139 -3.75 -11.32 -0.72
CA ALA A 139 -2.42 -11.83 -0.42
C ALA A 139 -1.45 -10.72 0.00
N ARG A 140 -1.48 -9.57 -0.68
CA ARG A 140 -0.68 -8.39 -0.35
C ARG A 140 -1.03 -7.85 1.04
N LEU A 141 -2.30 -7.71 1.36
CA LEU A 141 -2.79 -7.26 2.67
C LEU A 141 -2.35 -8.21 3.80
N LEU A 142 -2.47 -9.52 3.59
CA LEU A 142 -2.02 -10.51 4.56
C LEU A 142 -0.50 -10.44 4.77
N ALA A 143 0.28 -10.38 3.69
CA ALA A 143 1.74 -10.30 3.78
C ALA A 143 2.17 -8.99 4.47
N SER A 144 1.53 -7.86 4.17
CA SER A 144 1.78 -6.58 4.84
C SER A 144 1.49 -6.65 6.34
N SER A 145 0.39 -7.31 6.73
CA SER A 145 0.04 -7.53 8.14
C SER A 145 1.13 -8.35 8.86
N ILE A 146 1.65 -9.39 8.21
CA ILE A 146 2.76 -10.20 8.75
C ILE A 146 4.04 -9.36 8.89
N ILE A 147 4.36 -8.52 7.91
CA ILE A 147 5.52 -7.62 7.98
C ILE A 147 5.40 -6.69 9.20
N PHE A 148 4.26 -6.01 9.39
CA PHE A 148 4.06 -5.13 10.54
C PHE A 148 4.07 -5.88 11.88
N MET A 149 3.54 -7.09 11.91
CA MET A 149 3.63 -7.92 13.12
C MET A 149 5.08 -8.29 13.46
N LEU A 150 5.88 -8.65 12.46
CA LEU A 150 7.31 -8.92 12.65
C LEU A 150 8.07 -7.66 13.08
N MET A 151 7.78 -6.51 12.48
CA MET A 151 8.35 -5.22 12.88
C MET A 151 7.99 -4.89 14.33
N SER A 152 6.74 -5.12 14.76
CA SER A 152 6.32 -4.91 16.16
C SER A 152 7.11 -5.79 17.14
N ILE A 153 7.38 -7.04 16.77
CA ILE A 153 8.21 -7.95 17.58
C ILE A 153 9.66 -7.45 17.62
N CYS A 154 10.21 -7.05 16.48
CA CYS A 154 11.57 -6.52 16.40
C CYS A 154 11.71 -5.22 17.20
N LEU A 155 10.72 -4.32 17.14
CA LEU A 155 10.71 -3.09 17.92
C LEU A 155 10.69 -3.38 19.44
N ALA A 156 9.91 -4.37 19.86
CA ALA A 156 9.85 -4.77 21.27
C ALA A 156 11.16 -5.40 21.78
N LEU A 157 11.95 -6.02 20.91
CA LEU A 157 13.21 -6.69 21.26
C LEU A 157 14.45 -5.82 21.06
N PHE A 158 14.41 -4.87 20.14
CA PHE A 158 15.55 -4.05 19.73
C PHE A 158 15.14 -2.59 19.62
N ALA A 159 15.97 -1.68 20.15
CA ALA A 159 15.79 -0.25 19.97
C ALA A 159 16.23 0.14 18.54
N TRP A 160 15.29 0.17 17.63
CA TRP A 160 15.55 0.60 16.24
C TRP A 160 15.41 2.12 16.12
N SER A 161 16.18 2.71 15.20
CA SER A 161 15.94 4.09 14.80
C SER A 161 14.79 4.13 13.78
N GLU A 162 14.03 5.22 13.76
CA GLU A 162 12.96 5.44 12.78
C GLU A 162 13.43 5.22 11.33
N THR A 163 14.63 5.73 11.00
CA THR A 163 15.23 5.53 9.67
C THR A 163 15.42 4.03 9.35
N ALA A 164 15.87 3.23 10.31
CA ALA A 164 16.04 1.79 10.13
C ALA A 164 14.69 1.08 9.92
N GLU A 165 13.66 1.50 10.62
CA GLU A 165 12.29 0.99 10.46
C GLU A 165 11.75 1.28 9.05
N ILE A 166 11.91 2.51 8.57
CA ILE A 166 11.48 2.91 7.23
C ILE A 166 12.23 2.13 6.15
N ILE A 167 13.55 2.00 6.26
CA ILE A 167 14.35 1.24 5.29
C ILE A 167 13.93 -0.24 5.29
N PHE A 168 13.74 -0.83 6.45
CA PHE A 168 13.29 -2.22 6.55
C PHE A 168 11.91 -2.40 5.92
N PHE A 169 10.96 -1.51 6.25
CA PHE A 169 9.62 -1.56 5.70
C PHE A 169 9.61 -1.40 4.18
N LEU A 170 10.28 -0.39 3.64
CA LEU A 170 10.37 -0.16 2.19
C LEU A 170 11.04 -1.34 1.47
N SER A 171 12.07 -1.93 2.06
CA SER A 171 12.75 -3.11 1.50
C SER A 171 11.82 -4.33 1.46
N ALA A 172 11.09 -4.59 2.55
CA ALA A 172 10.12 -5.67 2.62
C ALA A 172 8.96 -5.45 1.64
N TRP A 173 8.49 -4.21 1.51
CA TRP A 173 7.44 -3.82 0.57
C TRP A 173 7.88 -4.04 -0.89
N LEU A 174 9.10 -3.64 -1.23
CA LEU A 174 9.67 -3.88 -2.56
C LEU A 174 9.79 -5.39 -2.87
N LEU A 175 10.28 -6.18 -1.92
CA LEU A 175 10.36 -7.63 -2.06
C LEU A 175 8.99 -8.27 -2.27
N LEU A 176 7.96 -7.77 -1.60
CA LEU A 176 6.59 -8.21 -1.77
C LEU A 176 6.10 -7.96 -3.20
N ILE A 177 6.29 -6.74 -3.73
CA ILE A 177 5.93 -6.37 -5.11
C ILE A 177 6.66 -7.29 -6.11
N ILE A 178 7.95 -7.52 -5.92
CA ILE A 178 8.75 -8.39 -6.80
C ILE A 178 8.24 -9.84 -6.73
N SER A 179 7.97 -10.36 -5.52
CA SER A 179 7.52 -11.74 -5.32
C SER A 179 6.18 -12.03 -5.98
N GLU A 180 5.24 -11.10 -5.92
CA GLU A 180 3.93 -11.22 -6.58
C GLU A 180 4.05 -11.29 -8.11
N ASN A 181 5.09 -10.68 -8.66
CA ASN A 181 5.33 -10.62 -10.09
C ASN A 181 6.33 -11.68 -10.58
N LYS A 182 6.98 -12.43 -9.66
CA LYS A 182 7.99 -13.46 -9.99
C LYS A 182 7.44 -14.52 -10.95
N ALA A 183 6.20 -14.96 -10.76
CA ALA A 183 5.53 -15.90 -11.67
C ALA A 183 5.37 -15.34 -13.10
N ALA A 184 5.41 -14.02 -13.26
CA ALA A 184 5.41 -13.37 -14.56
C ALA A 184 6.80 -13.37 -15.23
N PHE A 185 7.89 -13.46 -14.43
CA PHE A 185 9.26 -13.53 -14.93
C PHE A 185 9.69 -14.93 -15.36
N LEU A 186 9.25 -15.96 -14.61
CA LEU A 186 9.70 -17.35 -14.81
C LEU A 186 9.01 -18.07 -15.98
N LYS A 187 7.98 -17.46 -16.58
CA LYS A 187 7.26 -18.03 -17.76
C LYS A 187 7.76 -17.51 -19.10
N ASN A 188 8.91 -16.88 -19.15
CA ASN A 188 9.66 -16.56 -20.36
C ASN A 188 10.93 -17.40 -20.36
#